data_95649d8032f8e4b82172084c6d2c19a4
#
_entry.id   95649d8032f8e4b82172084c6d2c19a4
#
_cell.length_a   1.000
_cell.length_b   1.000
_cell.length_c   1.000
_cell.angle_alpha   90.00
_cell.angle_beta   90.00
_cell.angle_gamma   90.00
#
_symmetry.space_group_name_H-M   'P 1'
#
loop_
_entity.id
_entity.type
_entity.pdbx_description
1 polymer ?
#
loop_
_entity_poly.entity_id
_entity_poly.type
_entity_poly.pdbx_seq_one_letter_code
_entity_poly.pdbx_strand_id
1 'polypeptide(L)'
;DMGFLSVLLFVFIGTILTMIVQASAATMAITLIMCANGWISFELGAALVLGENIGTTITANLAALTANTQARRAAMAHLMFNVFGVIWVLILFKPFLAMVDWIISDFMNVSEADGVAVSFKLSAFHTCFNVCNVLILIWFVHFIEKTVCKIIPQKEQEEEYRLQFITGGMLSTAELSILQARKEINLFAERIQRMFRMVRDLLHTENENDFNKLFSRVEKYENISDNMELEIANYLT
;
A
#
# COMPACT_ATOMS: atom_id res chain seq x y z
N ASP A 1 36.88 -0.99 4.45
CA ASP A 1 35.72 -0.12 4.70
C ASP A 1 35.57 0.81 3.49
N MET A 2 34.49 0.61 2.74
CA MET A 2 34.20 1.42 1.53
C MET A 2 33.39 2.71 1.87
N GLY A 3 33.33 3.07 3.15
CA GLY A 3 32.60 4.25 3.61
C GLY A 3 31.11 4.21 3.24
N PHE A 4 30.58 5.29 2.67
CA PHE A 4 29.15 5.39 2.33
C PHE A 4 28.67 4.32 1.33
N LEU A 5 29.54 3.78 0.50
CA LEU A 5 29.22 2.68 -0.41
C LEU A 5 28.84 1.40 0.36
N SER A 6 29.49 1.13 1.51
CA SER A 6 29.12 0.01 2.38
C SER A 6 27.70 0.19 2.92
N VAL A 7 27.32 1.41 3.29
CA VAL A 7 25.93 1.71 3.76
C VAL A 7 24.93 1.38 2.66
N LEU A 8 25.15 1.85 1.44
CA LEU A 8 24.24 1.55 0.31
C LEU A 8 24.17 0.05 -0.01
N LEU A 9 25.30 -0.65 0.07
CA LEU A 9 25.34 -2.10 -0.12
C LEU A 9 24.50 -2.81 0.95
N PHE A 10 24.58 -2.39 2.22
CA PHE A 10 23.82 -3.01 3.29
C PHE A 10 22.33 -2.66 3.22
N VAL A 11 21.95 -1.47 2.76
CA VAL A 11 20.55 -1.16 2.42
C VAL A 11 20.03 -2.12 1.34
N PHE A 12 20.81 -2.36 0.31
CA PHE A 12 20.44 -3.30 -0.76
C PHE A 12 20.33 -4.73 -0.24
N ILE A 13 21.28 -5.19 0.58
CA ILE A 13 21.25 -6.53 1.20
C ILE A 13 20.01 -6.68 2.10
N GLY A 14 19.71 -5.70 2.95
CA GLY A 14 18.53 -5.72 3.80
C GLY A 14 17.22 -5.78 2.99
N THR A 15 17.16 -5.05 1.87
CA THR A 15 16.04 -5.12 0.93
C THR A 15 15.84 -6.52 0.37
N ILE A 16 16.89 -7.11 -0.18
CA ILE A 16 16.85 -8.47 -0.76
C ILE A 16 16.52 -9.52 0.31
N LEU A 17 17.16 -9.43 1.48
CA LEU A 17 16.93 -10.37 2.57
C LEU A 17 15.46 -10.37 3.00
N THR A 18 14.86 -9.18 3.15
CA THR A 18 13.45 -9.06 3.53
C THR A 18 12.52 -9.54 2.42
N MET A 19 12.85 -9.31 1.17
CA MET A 19 12.07 -9.85 0.04
C MET A 19 12.07 -11.39 0.01
N ILE A 20 13.19 -12.02 0.38
CA ILE A 20 13.30 -13.48 0.42
C ILE A 20 12.59 -14.05 1.64
N VAL A 21 12.82 -13.49 2.82
CA VAL A 21 12.26 -13.95 4.10
C VAL A 21 10.76 -13.62 4.21
N GLN A 22 10.30 -12.54 3.57
CA GLN A 22 8.91 -12.03 3.60
C GLN A 22 8.38 -11.71 5.02
N ALA A 23 9.28 -11.51 5.96
CA ALA A 23 8.97 -11.22 7.36
C ALA A 23 10.00 -10.24 7.94
N SER A 24 9.66 -8.94 7.96
CA SER A 24 10.56 -7.90 8.48
C SER A 24 10.96 -8.13 9.94
N ALA A 25 10.06 -8.66 10.78
CA ALA A 25 10.39 -8.99 12.16
C ALA A 25 11.47 -10.07 12.26
N ALA A 26 11.46 -11.08 11.37
CA ALA A 26 12.49 -12.11 11.34
C ALA A 26 13.83 -11.55 10.84
N THR A 27 13.81 -10.71 9.82
CA THR A 27 15.02 -10.04 9.29
C THR A 27 15.61 -9.12 10.35
N MET A 28 14.77 -8.34 11.04
CA MET A 28 15.19 -7.48 12.16
C MET A 28 15.82 -8.28 13.28
N ALA A 29 15.27 -9.44 13.64
CA ALA A 29 15.86 -10.32 14.67
C ALA A 29 17.26 -10.82 14.25
N ILE A 30 17.44 -11.19 12.99
CA ILE A 30 18.75 -11.57 12.45
C ILE A 30 19.74 -10.39 12.54
N THR A 31 19.33 -9.21 12.13
CA THR A 31 20.13 -7.98 12.18
C THR A 31 20.54 -7.64 13.62
N LEU A 32 19.60 -7.75 14.58
CA LEU A 32 19.87 -7.55 16.00
C LEU A 32 20.94 -8.55 16.53
N ILE A 33 20.79 -9.83 16.19
CA ILE A 33 21.75 -10.86 16.59
C ILE A 33 23.15 -10.59 15.99
N MET A 34 23.21 -10.22 14.72
CA MET A 34 24.49 -9.89 14.06
C MET A 34 25.17 -8.70 14.70
N CYS A 35 24.43 -7.66 15.06
CA CYS A 35 24.97 -6.50 15.76
C CYS A 35 25.38 -6.83 17.20
N ALA A 36 24.55 -7.58 17.95
CA ALA A 36 24.83 -7.94 19.34
C ALA A 36 26.09 -8.83 19.47
N ASN A 37 26.37 -9.70 18.48
CA ASN A 37 27.58 -10.50 18.42
C ASN A 37 28.80 -9.75 17.85
N GLY A 38 28.65 -8.47 17.47
CA GLY A 38 29.75 -7.68 16.92
C GLY A 38 30.15 -8.08 15.50
N TRP A 39 29.34 -8.87 14.77
CA TRP A 39 29.65 -9.27 13.39
C TRP A 39 29.49 -8.11 12.42
N ILE A 40 28.54 -7.20 12.71
CA ILE A 40 28.36 -5.94 11.98
C ILE A 40 28.26 -4.78 12.98
N SER A 41 28.68 -3.59 12.55
CA SER A 41 28.55 -2.37 13.34
C SER A 41 27.11 -1.88 13.42
N PHE A 42 26.79 -1.04 14.42
CA PHE A 42 25.49 -0.36 14.52
C PHE A 42 25.13 0.39 13.22
N GLU A 43 26.11 1.08 12.60
CA GLU A 43 25.94 1.80 11.35
C GLU A 43 25.46 0.87 10.21
N LEU A 44 26.07 -0.29 10.05
CA LEU A 44 25.69 -1.27 9.03
C LEU A 44 24.37 -1.97 9.37
N GLY A 45 24.10 -2.22 10.66
CA GLY A 45 22.81 -2.71 11.12
C GLY A 45 21.67 -1.73 10.82
N ALA A 46 21.88 -0.44 11.07
CA ALA A 46 20.92 0.62 10.72
C ALA A 46 20.66 0.67 9.20
N ALA A 47 21.70 0.49 8.39
CA ALA A 47 21.56 0.40 6.94
C ALA A 47 20.72 -0.82 6.50
N LEU A 48 20.93 -1.99 7.12
CA LEU A 48 20.06 -3.18 6.91
C LEU A 48 18.61 -2.86 7.21
N VAL A 49 18.33 -2.23 8.36
CA VAL A 49 16.96 -1.85 8.77
C VAL A 49 16.30 -0.92 7.78
N LEU A 50 17.01 0.04 7.21
CA LEU A 50 16.49 0.89 6.13
C LEU A 50 16.10 0.05 4.91
N GLY A 51 16.95 -0.92 4.55
CA GLY A 51 16.67 -1.87 3.47
C GLY A 51 15.45 -2.76 3.77
N GLU A 52 15.29 -3.23 5.00
CA GLU A 52 14.16 -4.03 5.43
C GLU A 52 12.81 -3.31 5.22
N ASN A 53 12.75 -2.01 5.50
CA ASN A 53 11.57 -1.21 5.24
C ASN A 53 11.21 -1.15 3.74
N ILE A 54 12.20 -1.00 2.86
CA ILE A 54 11.97 -1.04 1.41
C ILE A 54 11.52 -2.44 0.98
N GLY A 55 12.21 -3.50 1.42
CA GLY A 55 11.92 -4.89 1.07
C GLY A 55 10.48 -5.29 1.40
N THR A 56 9.99 -4.91 2.58
CA THR A 56 8.60 -5.14 3.00
C THR A 56 7.60 -4.49 2.05
N THR A 57 7.88 -3.29 1.56
CA THR A 57 6.97 -2.59 0.66
C THR A 57 7.01 -3.14 -0.77
N ILE A 58 8.15 -3.66 -1.21
CA ILE A 58 8.26 -4.35 -2.50
C ILE A 58 7.42 -5.64 -2.48
N THR A 59 7.50 -6.45 -1.42
CA THR A 59 6.69 -7.67 -1.30
C THR A 59 5.19 -7.35 -1.27
N ALA A 60 4.79 -6.28 -0.57
CA ALA A 60 3.41 -5.80 -0.58
C ALA A 60 2.94 -5.37 -1.99
N ASN A 61 3.80 -4.72 -2.78
CA ASN A 61 3.49 -4.35 -4.16
C ASN A 61 3.39 -5.59 -5.08
N LEU A 62 4.24 -6.59 -4.91
CA LEU A 62 4.15 -7.86 -5.64
C LEU A 62 2.82 -8.58 -5.34
N ALA A 63 2.44 -8.64 -4.06
CA ALA A 63 1.15 -9.22 -3.66
C ALA A 63 -0.05 -8.44 -4.22
N ALA A 64 0.08 -7.12 -4.36
CA ALA A 64 -0.98 -6.26 -4.87
C ALA A 64 -1.13 -6.30 -6.40
N LEU A 65 -0.25 -6.97 -7.18
CA LEU A 65 -0.32 -6.98 -8.63
C LEU A 65 -1.64 -7.52 -9.17
N THR A 66 -2.21 -8.52 -8.50
CA THR A 66 -3.49 -9.15 -8.84
C THR A 66 -4.69 -8.52 -8.13
N ALA A 67 -4.47 -7.53 -7.27
CA ALA A 67 -5.50 -6.87 -6.52
C ALA A 67 -6.18 -5.73 -7.30
N ASN A 68 -7.27 -5.20 -6.76
CA ASN A 68 -7.97 -4.06 -7.33
C ASN A 68 -7.11 -2.79 -7.35
N THR A 69 -7.53 -1.80 -8.12
CA THR A 69 -6.80 -0.53 -8.31
C THR A 69 -6.50 0.19 -6.99
N GLN A 70 -7.42 0.14 -6.02
CA GLN A 70 -7.23 0.81 -4.73
C GLN A 70 -6.14 0.13 -3.88
N ALA A 71 -6.12 -1.20 -3.83
CA ALA A 71 -5.08 -1.96 -3.15
C ALA A 71 -3.69 -1.75 -3.78
N ARG A 72 -3.62 -1.72 -5.12
CA ARG A 72 -2.38 -1.40 -5.86
C ARG A 72 -1.90 0.02 -5.56
N ARG A 73 -2.80 0.99 -5.49
CA ARG A 73 -2.49 2.38 -5.11
C ARG A 73 -1.98 2.47 -3.68
N ALA A 74 -2.61 1.78 -2.74
CA ALA A 74 -2.18 1.73 -1.34
C ALA A 74 -0.78 1.12 -1.20
N ALA A 75 -0.50 0.00 -1.88
CA ALA A 75 0.82 -0.63 -1.88
C ALA A 75 1.90 0.29 -2.49
N MET A 76 1.59 0.97 -3.60
CA MET A 76 2.51 1.93 -4.24
C MET A 76 2.76 3.16 -3.34
N ALA A 77 1.73 3.69 -2.69
CA ALA A 77 1.88 4.79 -1.73
C ALA A 77 2.81 4.39 -0.57
N HIS A 78 2.66 3.17 -0.05
CA HIS A 78 3.52 2.62 0.99
C HIS A 78 4.97 2.47 0.52
N LEU A 79 5.20 2.00 -0.71
CA LEU A 79 6.55 1.95 -1.29
C LEU A 79 7.16 3.35 -1.39
N MET A 80 6.43 4.32 -1.94
CA MET A 80 6.89 5.70 -2.07
C MET A 80 7.24 6.32 -0.70
N PHE A 81 6.40 6.06 0.31
CA PHE A 81 6.61 6.51 1.67
C PHE A 81 7.94 6.00 2.23
N ASN A 82 8.23 4.70 2.10
CA ASN A 82 9.47 4.12 2.63
C ASN A 82 10.70 4.51 1.82
N VAL A 83 10.61 4.53 0.48
CA VAL A 83 11.74 4.95 -0.38
C VAL A 83 12.11 6.40 -0.08
N PHE A 84 11.12 7.29 0.04
CA PHE A 84 11.38 8.69 0.39
C PHE A 84 11.99 8.81 1.78
N GLY A 85 11.49 8.04 2.74
CA GLY A 85 12.03 7.95 4.09
C GLY A 85 13.51 7.53 4.09
N VAL A 86 13.85 6.48 3.37
CA VAL A 86 15.22 6.00 3.28
C VAL A 86 16.14 7.05 2.62
N ILE A 87 15.68 7.74 1.58
CA ILE A 87 16.48 8.75 0.88
C ILE A 87 16.87 9.90 1.85
N TRP A 88 15.90 10.49 2.56
CA TRP A 88 16.24 11.61 3.44
C TRP A 88 17.10 11.18 4.63
N VAL A 89 16.87 9.97 5.19
CA VAL A 89 17.73 9.45 6.26
C VAL A 89 19.13 9.17 5.76
N LEU A 90 19.32 8.64 4.54
CA LEU A 90 20.65 8.44 3.98
C LEU A 90 21.40 9.75 3.78
N ILE A 91 20.73 10.84 3.44
CA ILE A 91 21.32 12.18 3.35
C ILE A 91 21.79 12.66 4.75
N LEU A 92 20.98 12.39 5.77
CA LEU A 92 21.26 12.77 7.16
C LEU A 92 21.78 11.60 8.00
N PHE A 93 22.40 10.60 7.39
CA PHE A 93 22.66 9.31 8.04
C PHE A 93 23.48 9.43 9.31
N LYS A 94 24.64 10.09 9.25
CA LYS A 94 25.50 10.29 10.43
C LYS A 94 24.85 11.12 11.54
N PRO A 95 24.25 12.29 11.26
CA PRO A 95 23.51 13.03 12.29
C PRO A 95 22.36 12.25 12.91
N PHE A 96 21.65 11.44 12.11
CA PHE A 96 20.54 10.63 12.61
C PHE A 96 21.01 9.51 13.53
N LEU A 97 22.12 8.82 13.18
CA LEU A 97 22.74 7.83 14.06
C LEU A 97 23.22 8.47 15.37
N ALA A 98 23.85 9.64 15.30
CA ALA A 98 24.31 10.36 16.50
C ALA A 98 23.16 10.77 17.41
N MET A 99 22.02 11.17 16.84
CA MET A 99 20.79 11.47 17.60
C MET A 99 20.29 10.24 18.34
N VAL A 100 20.20 9.09 17.67
CA VAL A 100 19.76 7.83 18.29
C VAL A 100 20.74 7.37 19.37
N ASP A 101 22.03 7.49 19.11
CA ASP A 101 23.08 7.18 20.08
C ASP A 101 22.94 8.01 21.35
N TRP A 102 22.79 9.33 21.20
CA TRP A 102 22.55 10.25 22.32
C TRP A 102 21.28 9.90 23.11
N ILE A 103 20.15 9.57 22.43
CA ILE A 103 18.90 9.19 23.11
C ILE A 103 19.14 7.95 24.00
N ILE A 104 19.85 6.94 23.52
CA ILE A 104 20.02 5.68 24.25
C ILE A 104 21.12 5.81 25.32
N SER A 105 22.26 6.37 24.98
CA SER A 105 23.41 6.41 25.88
C SER A 105 23.29 7.51 26.94
N ASP A 106 22.94 8.74 26.55
CA ASP A 106 22.93 9.90 27.48
C ASP A 106 21.56 10.09 28.14
N PHE A 107 20.46 10.01 27.39
CA PHE A 107 19.12 10.26 27.93
C PHE A 107 18.55 9.04 28.67
N MET A 108 18.69 7.83 28.14
CA MET A 108 18.20 6.60 28.77
C MET A 108 19.24 5.93 29.68
N ASN A 109 20.48 6.42 29.75
CA ASN A 109 21.57 5.88 30.56
C ASN A 109 21.81 4.37 30.37
N VAL A 110 21.67 3.87 29.15
CA VAL A 110 21.95 2.46 28.84
C VAL A 110 23.45 2.29 28.69
N SER A 111 24.04 1.43 29.54
CA SER A 111 25.48 1.16 29.53
C SER A 111 25.91 0.48 28.24
N GLU A 112 27.01 0.94 27.65
CA GLU A 112 27.60 0.32 26.44
C GLU A 112 28.25 -1.05 26.69
N ALA A 113 28.43 -1.42 27.95
CA ALA A 113 29.16 -2.63 28.34
C ALA A 113 28.47 -3.96 27.95
N ASP A 114 27.18 -3.91 27.66
CA ASP A 114 26.38 -5.08 27.34
C ASP A 114 25.92 -5.02 25.88
N GLY A 115 26.07 -6.11 25.10
CA GLY A 115 25.56 -6.21 23.72
C GLY A 115 24.05 -5.88 23.56
N VAL A 116 23.36 -5.69 24.67
CA VAL A 116 22.00 -5.20 24.82
C VAL A 116 21.87 -3.73 24.33
N ALA A 117 22.90 -2.89 24.56
CA ALA A 117 22.87 -1.47 24.15
C ALA A 117 22.71 -1.31 22.65
N VAL A 118 23.41 -2.13 21.85
CA VAL A 118 23.31 -2.09 20.39
C VAL A 118 21.91 -2.47 19.91
N SER A 119 21.28 -3.44 20.57
CA SER A 119 19.90 -3.86 20.27
C SER A 119 18.91 -2.75 20.57
N PHE A 120 19.08 -2.01 21.67
CA PHE A 120 18.27 -0.85 21.99
C PHE A 120 18.49 0.29 20.97
N LYS A 121 19.75 0.58 20.61
CA LYS A 121 20.08 1.59 19.58
C LYS A 121 19.42 1.26 18.25
N LEU A 122 19.47 -0.01 17.81
CA LEU A 122 18.89 -0.42 16.53
C LEU A 122 17.35 -0.37 16.55
N SER A 123 16.72 -0.80 17.65
CA SER A 123 15.27 -0.70 17.84
C SER A 123 14.80 0.76 17.90
N ALA A 124 15.55 1.62 18.60
CA ALA A 124 15.29 3.05 18.66
C ALA A 124 15.48 3.71 17.29
N PHE A 125 16.52 3.34 16.54
CA PHE A 125 16.72 3.80 15.18
C PHE A 125 15.50 3.49 14.29
N HIS A 126 15.03 2.25 14.31
CA HIS A 126 13.85 1.84 13.53
C HIS A 126 12.60 2.64 13.94
N THR A 127 12.37 2.82 15.25
CA THR A 127 11.23 3.57 15.76
C THR A 127 11.32 5.05 15.39
N CYS A 128 12.46 5.69 15.65
CA CYS A 128 12.69 7.11 15.32
C CYS A 128 12.57 7.35 13.82
N PHE A 129 13.12 6.45 12.99
CA PHE A 129 12.98 6.54 11.55
C PHE A 129 11.52 6.58 11.13
N ASN A 130 10.71 5.62 11.58
CA ASN A 130 9.30 5.54 11.19
C ASN A 130 8.50 6.74 11.71
N VAL A 131 8.71 7.15 12.97
CA VAL A 131 8.01 8.30 13.56
C VAL A 131 8.37 9.59 12.82
N CYS A 132 9.67 9.86 12.62
CA CYS A 132 10.10 11.06 11.87
C CYS A 132 9.57 11.04 10.44
N ASN A 133 9.59 9.87 9.77
CA ASN A 133 9.09 9.74 8.43
C ASN A 133 7.59 10.06 8.34
N VAL A 134 6.78 9.57 9.28
CA VAL A 134 5.36 9.92 9.38
C VAL A 134 5.17 11.42 9.59
N LEU A 135 5.89 12.02 10.55
CA LEU A 135 5.77 13.45 10.87
C LEU A 135 6.16 14.35 9.67
N ILE A 136 7.13 13.94 8.87
CA ILE A 136 7.53 14.66 7.66
C ILE A 136 6.49 14.46 6.55
N LEU A 137 6.10 13.21 6.27
CA LEU A 137 5.31 12.88 5.09
C LEU A 137 3.82 13.11 5.23
N ILE A 138 3.30 13.30 6.44
CA ILE A 138 1.89 13.64 6.67
C ILE A 138 1.47 14.92 5.91
N TRP A 139 2.38 15.87 5.76
CA TRP A 139 2.15 17.11 5.01
C TRP A 139 2.17 16.89 3.49
N PHE A 140 2.72 15.78 3.02
CA PHE A 140 2.87 15.44 1.59
C PHE A 140 1.88 14.37 1.13
N VAL A 141 0.88 13.99 1.94
CA VAL A 141 -0.10 12.96 1.59
C VAL A 141 -0.78 13.23 0.25
N HIS A 142 -1.23 14.46 0.01
CA HIS A 142 -1.87 14.85 -1.26
C HIS A 142 -0.93 14.72 -2.47
N PHE A 143 0.36 15.01 -2.27
CA PHE A 143 1.36 14.85 -3.32
C PHE A 143 1.58 13.36 -3.65
N ILE A 144 1.69 12.51 -2.62
CA ILE A 144 1.81 11.06 -2.76
C ILE A 144 0.57 10.50 -3.47
N GLU A 145 -0.63 10.86 -3.02
CA GLU A 145 -1.90 10.46 -3.63
C GLU A 145 -1.96 10.81 -5.12
N LYS A 146 -1.71 12.07 -5.45
CA LYS A 146 -1.72 12.55 -6.84
C LYS A 146 -0.72 11.80 -7.72
N THR A 147 0.47 11.55 -7.19
CA THR A 147 1.53 10.83 -7.91
C THR A 147 1.14 9.37 -8.13
N VAL A 148 0.64 8.70 -7.09
CA VAL A 148 0.19 7.31 -7.18
C VAL A 148 -0.99 7.15 -8.14
N CYS A 149 -1.98 8.07 -8.10
CA CYS A 149 -3.10 8.07 -9.04
C CYS A 149 -2.67 8.27 -10.50
N LYS A 150 -1.57 9.01 -10.73
CA LYS A 150 -0.98 9.18 -12.05
C LYS A 150 -0.23 7.92 -12.53
N ILE A 151 0.49 7.24 -11.63
CA ILE A 151 1.24 6.02 -11.93
C ILE A 151 0.29 4.84 -12.15
N ILE A 152 -0.76 4.74 -11.34
CA ILE A 152 -1.79 3.70 -11.41
C ILE A 152 -3.12 4.38 -11.72
N PRO A 153 -3.37 4.72 -12.99
CA PRO A 153 -4.64 5.30 -13.37
C PRO A 153 -5.76 4.32 -13.04
N GLN A 154 -6.88 4.84 -12.59
CA GLN A 154 -8.08 4.04 -12.50
C GLN A 154 -8.45 3.72 -13.95
N LYS A 155 -8.23 2.48 -14.40
CA LYS A 155 -8.98 2.00 -15.55
C LYS A 155 -10.42 2.25 -15.16
N GLU A 156 -11.15 2.96 -16.02
CA GLU A 156 -12.61 3.02 -15.90
C GLU A 156 -13.04 1.61 -15.54
N GLN A 157 -13.72 1.46 -14.41
CA GLN A 157 -14.08 0.14 -13.92
C GLN A 157 -14.72 -0.59 -15.10
N GLU A 158 -14.07 -1.64 -15.58
CA GLU A 158 -14.83 -2.67 -16.22
C GLU A 158 -15.81 -3.08 -15.14
N GLU A 159 -17.03 -2.61 -15.25
CA GLU A 159 -18.07 -2.97 -14.30
C GLU A 159 -18.27 -4.47 -14.45
N GLU A 160 -17.69 -5.20 -13.50
CA GLU A 160 -17.98 -6.61 -13.36
C GLU A 160 -19.40 -6.72 -12.81
N TYR A 161 -20.16 -7.59 -13.42
CA TYR A 161 -21.41 -8.04 -12.85
C TYR A 161 -21.14 -8.64 -11.47
N ARG A 162 -21.54 -7.93 -10.43
CA ARG A 162 -21.45 -8.41 -9.05
C ARG A 162 -22.40 -7.63 -8.16
N LEU A 163 -23.35 -8.34 -7.58
CA LEU A 163 -24.17 -7.79 -6.49
C LEU A 163 -23.25 -7.47 -5.31
N GLN A 164 -23.41 -6.29 -4.72
CA GLN A 164 -22.54 -5.81 -3.64
C GLN A 164 -23.13 -6.03 -2.26
N PHE A 165 -24.45 -5.97 -2.16
CA PHE A 165 -25.19 -6.00 -0.89
C PHE A 165 -25.97 -7.31 -0.70
N ILE A 166 -26.31 -8.00 -1.78
CA ILE A 166 -26.96 -9.31 -1.75
C ILE A 166 -25.87 -10.39 -1.83
N THR A 167 -25.42 -10.89 -0.66
CA THR A 167 -24.48 -12.00 -0.60
C THR A 167 -25.22 -13.28 -0.22
N GLY A 168 -25.24 -14.26 -1.11
CA GLY A 168 -25.86 -15.56 -0.82
C GLY A 168 -25.15 -16.27 0.33
N GLY A 169 -25.91 -16.61 1.40
CA GLY A 169 -25.43 -17.51 2.43
C GLY A 169 -25.59 -17.11 3.90
N MET A 170 -26.06 -15.91 4.22
CA MET A 170 -26.43 -15.58 5.60
C MET A 170 -27.96 -15.65 5.77
N LEU A 171 -28.40 -16.33 6.85
CA LEU A 171 -29.76 -16.25 7.36
C LEU A 171 -30.08 -14.80 7.74
N SER A 172 -30.57 -14.02 6.80
CA SER A 172 -30.97 -12.64 7.03
C SER A 172 -32.42 -12.62 7.53
N THR A 173 -32.69 -11.73 8.47
CA THR A 173 -34.09 -11.42 8.81
C THR A 173 -34.78 -10.75 7.62
N ALA A 174 -36.07 -10.91 7.45
CA ALA A 174 -36.82 -10.29 6.34
C ALA A 174 -36.58 -8.77 6.23
N GLU A 175 -36.45 -8.08 7.35
CA GLU A 175 -36.13 -6.64 7.40
C GLU A 175 -34.73 -6.32 6.84
N LEU A 176 -33.73 -7.15 7.18
CA LEU A 176 -32.37 -6.98 6.66
C LEU A 176 -32.30 -7.27 5.17
N SER A 177 -33.02 -8.29 4.69
CA SER A 177 -33.12 -8.63 3.28
C SER A 177 -33.70 -7.50 2.44
N ILE A 178 -34.76 -6.86 2.92
CA ILE A 178 -35.38 -5.69 2.28
C ILE A 178 -34.38 -4.50 2.24
N LEU A 179 -33.64 -4.27 3.33
CA LEU A 179 -32.65 -3.21 3.38
C LEU A 179 -31.48 -3.45 2.40
N GLN A 180 -31.03 -4.70 2.27
CA GLN A 180 -29.99 -5.10 1.30
C GLN A 180 -30.48 -4.93 -0.13
N ALA A 181 -31.68 -5.40 -0.44
CA ALA A 181 -32.31 -5.23 -1.75
C ALA A 181 -32.46 -3.75 -2.11
N ARG A 182 -32.88 -2.91 -1.17
CA ARG A 182 -33.00 -1.45 -1.38
C ARG A 182 -31.66 -0.80 -1.75
N LYS A 183 -30.56 -1.21 -1.09
CA LYS A 183 -29.23 -0.71 -1.42
C LYS A 183 -28.79 -1.15 -2.82
N GLU A 184 -29.07 -2.39 -3.20
CA GLU A 184 -28.76 -2.91 -4.52
C GLU A 184 -29.55 -2.20 -5.62
N ILE A 185 -30.85 -1.94 -5.39
CA ILE A 185 -31.71 -1.17 -6.29
C ILE A 185 -31.17 0.25 -6.50
N ASN A 186 -30.68 0.90 -5.45
CA ASN A 186 -30.08 2.21 -5.58
C ASN A 186 -28.82 2.16 -6.47
N LEU A 187 -27.96 1.17 -6.26
CA LEU A 187 -26.76 0.95 -7.10
C LEU A 187 -27.15 0.66 -8.56
N PHE A 188 -28.17 -0.15 -8.76
CA PHE A 188 -28.76 -0.43 -10.07
C PHE A 188 -29.25 0.85 -10.77
N ALA A 189 -29.99 1.70 -10.05
CA ALA A 189 -30.48 2.97 -10.58
C ALA A 189 -29.34 3.92 -10.98
N GLU A 190 -28.23 3.98 -10.19
CA GLU A 190 -27.06 4.77 -10.54
C GLU A 190 -26.38 4.24 -11.83
N ARG A 191 -26.36 2.93 -12.02
CA ARG A 191 -25.82 2.29 -13.25
C ARG A 191 -26.66 2.64 -14.46
N ILE A 192 -27.98 2.50 -14.36
CA ILE A 192 -28.91 2.91 -15.44
C ILE A 192 -28.75 4.40 -15.78
N GLN A 193 -28.65 5.26 -14.79
CA GLN A 193 -28.41 6.68 -15.02
C GLN A 193 -27.07 6.94 -15.76
N ARG A 194 -26.04 6.14 -15.47
CA ARG A 194 -24.74 6.21 -16.13
C ARG A 194 -24.83 5.74 -17.57
N MET A 195 -25.56 4.64 -17.81
CA MET A 195 -25.83 4.13 -19.16
C MET A 195 -26.57 5.18 -20.02
N PHE A 196 -27.60 5.84 -19.49
CA PHE A 196 -28.30 6.91 -20.20
C PHE A 196 -27.37 8.08 -20.59
N ARG A 197 -26.42 8.45 -19.73
CA ARG A 197 -25.42 9.47 -20.08
C ARG A 197 -24.54 8.99 -21.24
N MET A 198 -24.10 7.75 -21.23
CA MET A 198 -23.30 7.19 -22.35
C MET A 198 -24.09 7.14 -23.65
N VAL A 199 -25.36 6.78 -23.62
CA VAL A 199 -26.25 6.81 -24.81
C VAL A 199 -26.38 8.23 -25.34
N ARG A 200 -26.56 9.22 -24.48
CA ARG A 200 -26.59 10.63 -24.88
C ARG A 200 -25.27 11.05 -25.55
N ASP A 201 -24.15 10.67 -24.95
CA ASP A 201 -22.83 11.00 -25.47
C ASP A 201 -22.57 10.31 -26.81
N LEU A 202 -23.10 9.08 -27.00
CA LEU A 202 -23.06 8.32 -28.26
C LEU A 202 -23.72 9.09 -29.41
N LEU A 203 -24.86 9.77 -29.14
CA LEU A 203 -25.57 10.56 -30.16
C LEU A 203 -24.79 11.80 -30.63
N HIS A 204 -23.77 12.22 -29.91
CA HIS A 204 -22.93 13.36 -30.22
C HIS A 204 -21.51 12.97 -30.66
N THR A 205 -21.23 11.68 -30.78
CA THR A 205 -19.90 11.17 -31.15
C THR A 205 -19.80 11.04 -32.66
N GLU A 206 -18.94 11.83 -33.28
CA GLU A 206 -18.72 11.85 -34.74
C GLU A 206 -17.63 10.87 -35.20
N ASN A 207 -16.73 10.47 -34.31
CA ASN A 207 -15.62 9.57 -34.60
C ASN A 207 -16.07 8.10 -34.49
N GLU A 208 -15.94 7.33 -35.58
CA GLU A 208 -16.35 5.92 -35.64
C GLU A 208 -15.66 5.03 -34.61
N ASN A 209 -14.37 5.22 -34.34
CA ASN A 209 -13.65 4.44 -33.34
C ASN A 209 -14.15 4.72 -31.92
N ASP A 210 -14.44 5.97 -31.60
CA ASP A 210 -14.94 6.38 -30.29
C ASP A 210 -16.41 5.96 -30.14
N PHE A 211 -17.20 6.04 -31.22
CA PHE A 211 -18.56 5.52 -31.28
C PHE A 211 -18.58 4.02 -30.94
N ASN A 212 -17.78 3.20 -31.64
CA ASN A 212 -17.75 1.75 -31.44
C ASN A 212 -17.31 1.37 -30.02
N LYS A 213 -16.34 2.10 -29.43
CA LYS A 213 -15.94 1.88 -28.03
C LYS A 213 -17.06 2.20 -27.05
N LEU A 214 -17.73 3.33 -27.27
CA LEU A 214 -18.81 3.77 -26.38
C LEU A 214 -20.03 2.86 -26.53
N PHE A 215 -20.35 2.42 -27.74
CA PHE A 215 -21.42 1.49 -28.04
C PHE A 215 -21.20 0.12 -27.33
N SER A 216 -20.00 -0.45 -27.46
CA SER A 216 -19.66 -1.70 -26.76
C SER A 216 -19.75 -1.56 -25.24
N ARG A 217 -19.48 -0.38 -24.70
CA ARG A 217 -19.69 -0.11 -23.26
C ARG A 217 -21.17 -0.08 -22.91
N VAL A 218 -22.01 0.54 -23.71
CA VAL A 218 -23.46 0.58 -23.48
C VAL A 218 -24.03 -0.83 -23.49
N GLU A 219 -23.67 -1.67 -24.48
CA GLU A 219 -24.08 -3.09 -24.51
C GLU A 219 -23.65 -3.87 -23.27
N LYS A 220 -22.42 -3.63 -22.80
CA LYS A 220 -21.93 -4.27 -21.55
C LYS A 220 -22.74 -3.85 -20.34
N TYR A 221 -23.10 -2.56 -20.25
CA TYR A 221 -23.92 -2.01 -19.15
C TYR A 221 -25.34 -2.56 -19.17
N GLU A 222 -25.93 -2.73 -20.37
CA GLU A 222 -27.22 -3.36 -20.57
C GLU A 222 -27.22 -4.78 -20.03
N ASN A 223 -26.27 -5.62 -20.50
CA ASN A 223 -26.14 -7.01 -20.05
C ASN A 223 -25.96 -7.13 -18.52
N ILE A 224 -25.18 -6.22 -17.91
CA ILE A 224 -25.00 -6.18 -16.46
C ILE A 224 -26.30 -5.80 -15.78
N SER A 225 -27.03 -4.82 -16.32
CA SER A 225 -28.30 -4.33 -15.76
C SER A 225 -29.37 -5.40 -15.79
N ASP A 226 -29.52 -6.11 -16.89
CA ASP A 226 -30.48 -7.22 -17.05
C ASP A 226 -30.24 -8.34 -16.03
N ASN A 227 -28.97 -8.72 -15.87
CA ASN A 227 -28.60 -9.73 -14.88
C ASN A 227 -28.86 -9.25 -13.44
N MET A 228 -28.59 -7.96 -13.11
CA MET A 228 -28.89 -7.41 -11.80
C MET A 228 -30.38 -7.37 -11.51
N GLU A 229 -31.20 -6.96 -12.49
CA GLU A 229 -32.66 -6.96 -12.37
C GLU A 229 -33.18 -8.35 -12.00
N LEU A 230 -32.70 -9.36 -12.75
CA LEU A 230 -33.12 -10.75 -12.55
C LEU A 230 -32.73 -11.26 -11.15
N GLU A 231 -31.49 -10.99 -10.72
CA GLU A 231 -31.02 -11.45 -9.40
C GLU A 231 -31.70 -10.72 -8.23
N ILE A 232 -31.93 -9.40 -8.37
CA ILE A 232 -32.68 -8.64 -7.37
C ILE A 232 -34.12 -9.14 -7.28
N ALA A 233 -34.78 -9.40 -8.41
CA ALA A 233 -36.13 -9.96 -8.47
C ALA A 233 -36.18 -11.34 -7.80
N ASN A 234 -35.25 -12.23 -8.11
CA ASN A 234 -35.16 -13.56 -7.51
C ASN A 234 -34.87 -13.52 -5.99
N TYR A 235 -34.19 -12.50 -5.51
CA TYR A 235 -33.90 -12.34 -4.10
C TYR A 235 -35.13 -11.85 -3.30
N LEU A 236 -36.06 -11.14 -3.95
CA LEU A 236 -37.27 -10.58 -3.34
C LEU A 236 -38.44 -11.53 -3.39
N THR A 237 -38.42 -12.57 -4.17
CA THR A 237 -39.46 -13.62 -4.30
C THR A 237 -39.13 -14.85 -3.48
#